data_9f7d3bb89973dad57a36f2e8c89c0f08
#
_entry.id   9f7d3bb89973dad57a36f2e8c89c0f08
#
_cell.length_a   1.000
_cell.length_b   1.000
_cell.length_c   1.000
_cell.angle_alpha   90.00
_cell.angle_beta   90.00
_cell.angle_gamma   90.00
#
_symmetry.space_group_name_H-M   'P 1'
#
loop_
_entity.id
_entity.type
_entity.pdbx_description
1 polymer ?
#
loop_
_entity_poly.entity_id
_entity_poly.type
_entity_poly.pdbx_seq_one_letter_code
_entity_poly.pdbx_strand_id
1 'polypeptide(L)'
;MFNVTLNDINAILRDYCFRSPATSFSELQRYHYEKKDPDSKEVRLIIKVELCADKPVVIRFKNESDVTLELMEEQSKFAAILRQNGIEVPKQYKTEDGYARWYSIDTYEVIVTVEQFVEGELHCVDVETALET
;
A
#
# COMPACT_ATOMS: atom_id res chain seq x y z
N MET A 1 -2.76 -5.11 17.96
CA MET A 1 -2.39 -4.08 16.97
C MET A 1 -1.62 -4.70 15.82
N PHE A 2 -1.99 -4.35 14.60
CA PHE A 2 -1.32 -4.87 13.40
C PHE A 2 0.11 -4.35 13.31
N ASN A 3 1.09 -5.23 13.24
CA ASN A 3 2.50 -4.88 13.15
C ASN A 3 3.13 -5.57 11.95
N VAL A 4 3.99 -4.82 11.25
CA VAL A 4 4.70 -5.29 10.07
C VAL A 4 6.21 -5.29 10.37
N THR A 5 6.91 -6.32 9.93
CA THR A 5 8.36 -6.43 10.07
C THR A 5 9.05 -6.21 8.73
N LEU A 6 10.38 -5.98 8.77
CA LEU A 6 11.17 -5.90 7.53
C LEU A 6 11.10 -7.19 6.72
N ASN A 7 10.99 -8.35 7.39
CA ASN A 7 10.82 -9.64 6.69
C ASN A 7 9.51 -9.67 5.91
N ASP A 8 8.43 -9.18 6.50
CA ASP A 8 7.13 -9.09 5.81
C ASP A 8 7.23 -8.18 4.60
N ILE A 9 7.86 -7.02 4.78
CA ILE A 9 8.02 -6.03 3.71
C ILE A 9 8.85 -6.62 2.56
N ASN A 10 9.94 -7.30 2.87
CA ASN A 10 10.80 -7.89 1.85
C ASN A 10 10.09 -9.01 1.09
N ALA A 11 9.23 -9.78 1.75
CA ALA A 11 8.41 -10.79 1.07
C ALA A 11 7.45 -10.14 0.07
N ILE A 12 6.79 -9.05 0.48
CA ILE A 12 5.91 -8.30 -0.41
C ILE A 12 6.68 -7.73 -1.59
N LEU A 13 7.83 -7.10 -1.35
CA LEU A 13 8.62 -6.49 -2.40
C LEU A 13 9.07 -7.52 -3.44
N ARG A 14 9.42 -8.74 -3.01
CA ARG A 14 9.77 -9.81 -3.95
C ARG A 14 8.60 -10.17 -4.85
N ASP A 15 7.40 -10.25 -4.31
CA ASP A 15 6.20 -10.53 -5.09
C ASP A 15 5.90 -9.42 -6.10
N TYR A 16 6.28 -8.18 -5.78
CA TYR A 16 6.14 -7.02 -6.65
C TYR A 16 7.36 -6.81 -7.55
N CYS A 17 8.24 -7.80 -7.65
CA CYS A 17 9.40 -7.83 -8.56
C CYS A 17 10.48 -6.81 -8.22
N PHE A 18 10.57 -6.36 -6.98
CA PHE A 18 11.68 -5.53 -6.53
C PHE A 18 12.89 -6.40 -6.22
N ARG A 19 14.05 -5.97 -6.69
CA ARG A 19 15.32 -6.65 -6.43
C ARG A 19 16.06 -6.06 -5.25
N SER A 20 15.76 -4.81 -4.91
CA SER A 20 16.41 -4.11 -3.81
C SER A 20 15.69 -4.42 -2.50
N PRO A 21 16.40 -4.87 -1.46
CA PRO A 21 15.76 -5.10 -0.18
C PRO A 21 15.43 -3.79 0.54
N ALA A 22 14.43 -3.86 1.42
CA ALA A 22 14.10 -2.77 2.31
C ALA A 22 15.17 -2.65 3.40
N THR A 23 15.57 -1.42 3.71
CA THR A 23 16.52 -1.14 4.78
C THR A 23 15.83 -0.61 6.03
N SER A 24 14.73 0.14 5.86
CA SER A 24 13.95 0.68 6.96
C SER A 24 12.57 1.08 6.46
N PHE A 25 11.67 1.37 7.39
CA PHE A 25 10.36 1.89 7.04
C PHE A 25 9.84 2.78 8.16
N SER A 26 8.88 3.64 7.81
CA SER A 26 8.21 4.52 8.76
C SER A 26 6.72 4.57 8.44
N GLU A 27 5.90 4.75 9.47
CA GLU A 27 4.46 4.88 9.29
C GLU A 27 4.12 6.29 8.81
N LEU A 28 3.37 6.39 7.71
CA LEU A 28 2.82 7.64 7.23
C LEU A 28 1.43 7.87 7.82
N GLN A 29 0.64 6.80 7.93
CA GLN A 29 -0.70 6.87 8.46
C GLN A 29 -1.07 5.52 9.10
N ARG A 30 -1.71 5.58 10.25
CA ARG A 30 -2.25 4.39 10.93
C ARG A 30 -3.57 4.74 11.58
N TYR A 31 -4.62 3.96 11.27
CA TYR A 31 -5.87 4.07 11.97
C TYR A 31 -5.91 3.02 13.10
N HIS A 32 -6.27 3.45 14.30
CA HIS A 32 -6.27 2.59 15.50
C HIS A 32 -7.67 2.04 15.77
N TYR A 33 -8.06 1.03 15.02
CA TYR A 33 -9.35 0.35 15.21
C TYR A 33 -9.46 -0.31 16.58
N GLU A 34 -8.34 -0.81 17.10
CA GLU A 34 -8.29 -1.47 18.40
C GLU A 34 -8.63 -0.55 19.58
N LYS A 35 -8.59 0.76 19.38
CA LYS A 35 -9.00 1.74 20.42
C LYS A 35 -10.52 1.85 20.53
N LYS A 36 -11.23 1.53 19.44
CA LYS A 36 -12.70 1.53 19.42
C LYS A 36 -13.26 0.15 19.73
N ASP A 37 -12.62 -0.88 19.22
CA ASP A 37 -13.03 -2.26 19.36
C ASP A 37 -11.77 -3.14 19.46
N PRO A 38 -11.40 -3.59 20.69
CA PRO A 38 -10.19 -4.40 20.87
C PRO A 38 -10.19 -5.71 20.09
N ASP A 39 -11.36 -6.22 19.71
CA ASP A 39 -11.48 -7.46 18.95
C ASP A 39 -11.49 -7.21 17.43
N SER A 40 -11.40 -5.96 17.00
CA SER A 40 -11.43 -5.63 15.58
C SER A 40 -10.21 -6.18 14.86
N LYS A 41 -10.44 -6.75 13.68
CA LYS A 41 -9.40 -7.18 12.75
C LYS A 41 -9.25 -6.21 11.57
N GLU A 42 -9.88 -5.05 11.65
CA GLU A 42 -9.75 -4.03 10.62
C GLU A 42 -8.38 -3.37 10.66
N VAL A 43 -7.84 -3.06 9.48
CA VAL A 43 -6.50 -2.48 9.32
C VAL A 43 -6.55 -1.34 8.30
N ARG A 44 -5.92 -0.24 8.64
CA ARG A 44 -5.56 0.81 7.69
C ARG A 44 -4.18 1.33 8.08
N LEU A 45 -3.16 0.92 7.33
CA LEU A 45 -1.78 1.30 7.57
C LEU A 45 -1.12 1.68 6.26
N ILE A 46 -0.44 2.82 6.24
CA ILE A 46 0.35 3.26 5.09
C ILE A 46 1.77 3.50 5.60
N ILE A 47 2.75 2.86 4.96
CA ILE A 47 4.15 3.00 5.32
C ILE A 47 4.98 3.49 4.14
N LYS A 48 6.03 4.23 4.46
CA LYS A 48 7.10 4.57 3.52
C LYS A 48 8.25 3.60 3.75
N VAL A 49 8.74 2.99 2.68
CA VAL A 49 9.81 1.98 2.77
C VAL A 49 11.04 2.50 2.04
N GLU A 50 12.16 2.54 2.75
CA GLU A 50 13.45 2.88 2.15
C GLU A 50 14.08 1.61 1.58
N LEU A 51 14.56 1.70 0.33
CA LEU A 51 15.19 0.60 -0.38
C LEU A 51 16.69 0.82 -0.48
N CYS A 52 17.45 -0.27 -0.51
CA CYS A 52 18.91 -0.22 -0.55
C CYS A 52 19.45 0.46 -1.80
N ALA A 53 18.89 0.13 -2.97
CA ALA A 53 19.41 0.57 -4.27
C ALA A 53 18.36 1.22 -5.17
N ASP A 54 17.18 1.47 -4.66
CA ASP A 54 16.08 2.09 -5.40
C ASP A 54 15.46 3.23 -4.62
N LYS A 55 14.62 4.01 -5.30
CA LYS A 55 13.85 5.08 -4.67
C LYS A 55 12.82 4.48 -3.70
N PRO A 56 12.44 5.22 -2.64
CA PRO A 56 11.46 4.71 -1.67
C PRO A 56 10.10 4.44 -2.31
N VAL A 57 9.38 3.52 -1.70
CA VAL A 57 8.02 3.15 -2.11
C VAL A 57 7.07 3.30 -0.93
N VAL A 58 5.78 3.34 -1.24
CA VAL A 58 4.70 3.35 -0.25
C VAL A 58 3.96 2.03 -0.36
N ILE A 59 3.76 1.38 0.78
CA ILE A 59 2.95 0.17 0.86
C ILE A 59 1.72 0.48 1.68
N ARG A 60 0.55 0.12 1.14
CA ARG A 60 -0.74 0.28 1.81
C ARG A 60 -1.25 -1.08 2.24
N PHE A 61 -1.71 -1.16 3.48
CA PHE A 61 -2.33 -2.35 4.05
C PHE A 61 -3.74 -2.00 4.44
N LYS A 62 -4.73 -2.71 3.90
CA LYS A 62 -6.14 -2.44 4.21
C LYS A 62 -6.93 -3.72 4.44
N ASN A 63 -7.75 -3.68 5.47
CA ASN A 63 -8.83 -4.63 5.68
C ASN A 63 -9.96 -3.88 6.41
N GLU A 64 -10.92 -3.40 5.65
CA GLU A 64 -12.06 -2.65 6.16
C GLU A 64 -13.33 -3.21 5.52
N SER A 65 -14.48 -3.08 6.19
CA SER A 65 -15.72 -3.69 5.74
C SER A 65 -16.16 -3.28 4.33
N ASP A 66 -15.83 -2.05 3.93
CA ASP A 66 -16.22 -1.53 2.61
C ASP A 66 -15.14 -1.64 1.55
N VAL A 67 -14.03 -2.32 1.88
CA VAL A 67 -12.89 -2.45 0.97
C VAL A 67 -12.79 -3.88 0.47
N THR A 68 -12.74 -4.07 -0.84
CA THR A 68 -12.56 -5.37 -1.49
C THR A 68 -11.28 -5.38 -2.30
N LEU A 69 -10.80 -6.57 -2.65
CA LEU A 69 -9.64 -6.72 -3.54
C LEU A 69 -9.92 -6.04 -4.89
N GLU A 70 -11.12 -6.25 -5.43
CA GLU A 70 -11.51 -5.64 -6.71
C GLU A 70 -11.48 -4.12 -6.64
N LEU A 71 -11.96 -3.53 -5.54
CA LEU A 71 -11.95 -2.09 -5.39
C LEU A 71 -10.54 -1.54 -5.39
N MET A 72 -9.63 -2.15 -4.63
CA MET A 72 -8.24 -1.71 -4.58
C MET A 72 -7.53 -1.92 -5.91
N GLU A 73 -7.82 -3.03 -6.59
CA GLU A 73 -7.29 -3.30 -7.92
C GLU A 73 -7.73 -2.22 -8.92
N GLU A 74 -9.01 -1.86 -8.91
CA GLU A 74 -9.54 -0.82 -9.80
C GLU A 74 -8.96 0.55 -9.51
N GLN A 75 -8.73 0.88 -8.25
CA GLN A 75 -8.09 2.13 -7.87
C GLN A 75 -6.67 2.23 -8.43
N SER A 76 -5.90 1.15 -8.34
CA SER A 76 -4.54 1.11 -8.88
C SER A 76 -4.54 1.17 -10.41
N LYS A 77 -5.46 0.49 -11.07
CA LYS A 77 -5.63 0.57 -12.54
C LYS A 77 -5.97 1.98 -12.96
N PHE A 78 -6.85 2.65 -12.24
CA PHE A 78 -7.23 4.03 -12.53
C PHE A 78 -6.01 4.94 -12.42
N ALA A 79 -5.20 4.80 -11.38
CA ALA A 79 -3.96 5.57 -11.22
C ALA A 79 -2.99 5.33 -12.37
N ALA A 80 -2.85 4.08 -12.81
CA ALA A 80 -1.97 3.74 -13.92
C ALA A 80 -2.44 4.40 -15.22
N ILE A 81 -3.75 4.43 -15.46
CA ILE A 81 -4.33 5.11 -16.63
C ILE A 81 -4.08 6.61 -16.57
N LEU A 82 -4.29 7.24 -15.42
CA LEU A 82 -4.02 8.67 -15.24
C LEU A 82 -2.56 8.99 -15.56
N ARG A 83 -1.64 8.17 -15.08
CA ARG A 83 -0.22 8.36 -15.32
C ARG A 83 0.13 8.22 -16.80
N GLN A 84 -0.47 7.26 -17.50
CA GLN A 84 -0.28 7.07 -18.95
C GLN A 84 -0.77 8.28 -19.74
N ASN A 85 -1.74 9.00 -19.21
CA ASN A 85 -2.30 10.20 -19.85
C ASN A 85 -1.61 11.50 -19.39
N GLY A 86 -0.43 11.38 -18.77
CA GLY A 86 0.38 12.55 -18.40
C GLY A 86 0.01 13.22 -17.09
N ILE A 87 -0.90 12.62 -16.31
CA ILE A 87 -1.27 13.15 -15.01
C ILE A 87 -0.24 12.68 -13.98
N GLU A 88 0.25 13.60 -13.15
CA GLU A 88 1.24 13.30 -12.14
C GLU A 88 0.61 12.61 -10.93
N VAL A 89 0.64 11.28 -10.95
CA VAL A 89 0.24 10.43 -9.82
C VAL A 89 1.34 9.41 -9.56
N PRO A 90 1.44 8.85 -8.34
CA PRO A 90 2.46 7.84 -8.06
C PRO A 90 2.33 6.63 -8.99
N LYS A 91 3.49 6.12 -9.44
CA LYS A 91 3.53 4.90 -10.22
C LYS A 91 3.03 3.73 -9.39
N GLN A 92 2.14 2.93 -9.95
CA GLN A 92 1.64 1.72 -9.30
C GLN A 92 2.47 0.52 -9.74
N TYR A 93 2.84 -0.34 -8.79
CA TYR A 93 3.56 -1.57 -9.06
C TYR A 93 2.59 -2.74 -8.98
N LYS A 94 2.91 -3.84 -9.66
CA LYS A 94 2.04 -5.01 -9.66
C LYS A 94 2.82 -6.31 -9.55
N THR A 95 2.13 -7.34 -9.04
CA THR A 95 2.60 -8.71 -9.04
C THR A 95 2.15 -9.41 -10.32
N GLU A 96 2.42 -10.70 -10.45
CA GLU A 96 1.88 -11.52 -11.55
C GLU A 96 0.36 -11.55 -11.55
N ASP A 97 -0.27 -11.40 -10.38
CA ASP A 97 -1.71 -11.48 -10.21
C ASP A 97 -2.43 -10.14 -10.34
N GLY A 98 -1.71 -9.04 -10.28
CA GLY A 98 -2.27 -7.70 -10.38
C GLY A 98 -1.65 -6.71 -9.41
N TYR A 99 -2.29 -5.55 -9.27
CA TYR A 99 -1.81 -4.48 -8.39
C TYR A 99 -2.07 -4.77 -6.92
N ALA A 100 -3.21 -5.37 -6.58
CA ALA A 100 -3.62 -5.65 -5.21
C ALA A 100 -3.54 -7.16 -4.95
N ARG A 101 -3.17 -7.50 -3.72
CA ARG A 101 -3.03 -8.90 -3.33
C ARG A 101 -3.28 -9.07 -1.83
N TRP A 102 -3.90 -10.19 -1.44
CA TRP A 102 -4.09 -10.57 -0.04
C TRP A 102 -2.80 -11.11 0.58
N TYR A 103 -2.56 -10.72 1.82
CA TYR A 103 -1.47 -11.26 2.65
C TYR A 103 -1.97 -11.55 4.05
N SER A 104 -1.40 -12.58 4.66
CA SER A 104 -1.58 -12.87 6.09
C SER A 104 -0.33 -12.38 6.82
N ILE A 105 -0.49 -11.37 7.65
CA ILE A 105 0.61 -10.74 8.39
C ILE A 105 0.14 -10.51 9.83
N ASP A 106 0.95 -10.94 10.80
CA ASP A 106 0.69 -10.69 12.23
C ASP A 106 -0.73 -11.10 12.64
N THR A 107 -1.18 -12.27 12.19
CA THR A 107 -2.53 -12.82 12.43
C THR A 107 -3.68 -12.04 11.81
N TYR A 108 -3.36 -11.09 10.93
CA TYR A 108 -4.34 -10.29 10.19
C TYR A 108 -4.32 -10.65 8.72
N GLU A 109 -5.50 -10.60 8.09
CA GLU A 109 -5.60 -10.70 6.64
C GLU A 109 -5.69 -9.27 6.10
N VAL A 110 -4.81 -8.91 5.15
CA VAL A 110 -4.76 -7.55 4.61
C VAL A 110 -4.61 -7.56 3.10
N ILE A 111 -5.19 -6.56 2.46
CA ILE A 111 -4.98 -6.30 1.05
C ILE A 111 -3.83 -5.30 0.93
N VAL A 112 -2.87 -5.62 0.08
CA VAL A 112 -1.65 -4.80 -0.09
C VAL A 112 -1.61 -4.22 -1.49
N THR A 113 -1.21 -2.95 -1.59
CA THR A 113 -0.80 -2.31 -2.85
C THR A 113 0.53 -1.61 -2.62
N VAL A 114 1.32 -1.48 -3.68
CA VAL A 114 2.63 -0.83 -3.63
C VAL A 114 2.68 0.26 -4.69
N GLU A 115 3.11 1.45 -4.29
CA GLU A 115 3.23 2.58 -5.18
C GLU A 115 4.53 3.35 -4.93
N GLN A 116 4.91 4.18 -5.91
CA GLN A 116 6.06 5.06 -5.80
C GLN A 116 5.84 6.08 -4.69
N PHE A 117 6.86 6.35 -3.88
CA PHE A 117 6.82 7.47 -2.95
C PHE A 117 7.12 8.75 -3.73
N VAL A 118 6.25 9.74 -3.59
CA VAL A 118 6.41 11.06 -4.21
C VAL A 118 6.47 12.09 -3.09
N GLU A 119 7.52 12.89 -3.07
CA GLU A 119 7.65 13.95 -2.07
C GLU A 119 6.74 15.14 -2.39
N GLY A 120 6.41 15.89 -1.33
CA GLY A 120 5.59 17.09 -1.45
C GLY A 120 4.11 16.78 -1.30
N GLU A 121 3.28 17.65 -1.84
CA GLU A 121 1.84 17.58 -1.65
C GLU A 121 1.15 16.48 -2.46
N LEU A 122 1.81 15.93 -3.48
CA LEU A 122 1.20 14.96 -4.39
C LEU A 122 0.77 13.68 -3.69
N HIS A 123 1.50 13.23 -2.67
CA HIS A 123 1.10 12.02 -1.97
C HIS A 123 -0.08 12.23 -1.01
N CYS A 124 -0.45 13.48 -0.75
CA CYS A 124 -1.63 13.82 0.04
C CYS A 124 -2.90 13.77 -0.80
N VAL A 125 -2.75 13.86 -2.14
CA VAL A 125 -3.86 13.74 -3.08
C VAL A 125 -3.75 12.39 -3.73
N ASP A 126 -4.31 11.38 -3.09
CA ASP A 126 -4.21 10.01 -3.59
C ASP A 126 -5.34 9.67 -4.55
N VAL A 127 -5.20 8.50 -5.20
CA VAL A 127 -6.19 8.02 -6.16
C VAL A 127 -7.54 7.76 -5.50
N GLU A 128 -7.52 7.31 -4.26
CA GLU A 128 -8.74 7.05 -3.50
C GLU A 128 -9.56 8.33 -3.33
N THR A 129 -8.91 9.44 -2.98
CA THR A 129 -9.56 10.74 -2.88
C THR A 129 -10.08 11.19 -4.24
N ALA A 130 -9.30 11.00 -5.31
CA ALA A 130 -9.72 11.36 -6.67
C ALA A 130 -10.96 10.58 -7.12
N LEU A 131 -11.07 9.31 -6.73
CA LEU A 131 -12.22 8.48 -7.08
C LEU A 131 -13.48 8.86 -6.30
N GLU A 132 -13.35 9.42 -5.11
CA GLU A 132 -14.47 9.83 -4.28
C GLU A 132 -15.07 11.16 -4.73
N THR A 133 -14.32 11.94 -5.48
CA THR A 133 -14.80 13.22 -6.01
C THR A 133 -15.37 13.06 -7.41
#